data_ff4c0e40ab94ef9843cb53c327ca538c
#
_entry.id   ff4c0e40ab94ef9843cb53c327ca538c
#
_cell.length_a   1.000
_cell.length_b   1.000
_cell.length_c   1.000
_cell.angle_alpha   90.00
_cell.angle_beta   90.00
_cell.angle_gamma   90.00
#
_symmetry.space_group_name_H-M   'P 1'
#
loop_
_entity.id
_entity.type
_entity.pdbx_description
1 polymer ?
#
loop_
_entity_poly.entity_id
_entity_poly.type
_entity_poly.pdbx_seq_one_letter_code
_entity_poly.pdbx_strand_id
1 'polypeptide(L)'
;IGGIIFGHFGDLVGRKKTLVVALMLMGVSSTLIGLLPTYQSIGFAAPILLTFLRFCQGIAIGGQWGGAMLLVTESAPNNKRGYYGAYAQAGAPVGVILANIAFVSVSLLTSEESFLSWGWRIPFLISFVLVIISMYIQLKLEDTKAFKELEAAKSSQISEKQEIKSSPILVALKRYPQRISLAAGAFLSIQVTFYILVAFILAYGVATTDLTRNDLLTAVLIGSAIMVPTQFYFSAYSDRHGRKGIFMAGAVLTALWSFALFPLIDSGNFYLVILGVTGGLVFLGMMYGPQAAFFAELFSTEVRYSGASLGYQIGAILGGSFAPTIATLLWTSYDIFWVSVYIALASAASLISVYFLTETYKTDLNK
;
A
#
# COMPACT_ATOMS: atom_id res chain seq x y z
N ILE A 1 0.18 -10.87 -9.90
CA ILE A 1 1.33 -11.75 -10.25
C ILE A 1 2.38 -11.68 -9.14
N GLY A 2 2.92 -10.50 -8.79
CA GLY A 2 3.96 -10.35 -7.77
C GLY A 2 3.60 -10.96 -6.41
N GLY A 3 2.39 -10.73 -5.91
CA GLY A 3 1.90 -11.34 -4.67
C GLY A 3 1.87 -12.86 -4.69
N ILE A 4 1.62 -13.46 -5.86
CA ILE A 4 1.66 -14.91 -6.07
C ILE A 4 3.10 -15.40 -6.02
N ILE A 5 3.99 -14.81 -6.80
CA ILE A 5 5.39 -15.23 -6.87
C ILE A 5 6.07 -15.07 -5.50
N PHE A 6 6.06 -13.86 -4.96
CA PHE A 6 6.75 -13.56 -3.71
C PHE A 6 6.08 -14.14 -2.48
N GLY A 7 4.75 -14.32 -2.51
CA GLY A 7 4.03 -15.05 -1.46
C GLY A 7 4.50 -16.50 -1.37
N HIS A 8 4.55 -17.18 -2.51
CA HIS A 8 5.04 -18.56 -2.58
C HIS A 8 6.48 -18.69 -2.09
N PHE A 9 7.39 -17.89 -2.63
CA PHE A 9 8.80 -17.95 -2.25
C PHE A 9 9.06 -17.44 -0.82
N GLY A 10 8.28 -16.47 -0.32
CA GLY A 10 8.42 -15.97 1.04
C GLY A 10 8.12 -16.98 2.13
N ASP A 11 7.19 -17.88 1.88
CA ASP A 11 6.88 -18.99 2.79
C ASP A 11 7.84 -20.19 2.64
N LEU A 12 8.58 -20.29 1.53
CA LEU A 12 9.51 -21.39 1.25
C LEU A 12 10.98 -21.04 1.54
N VAL A 13 11.42 -19.83 1.14
CA VAL A 13 12.84 -19.44 1.08
C VAL A 13 13.22 -18.46 2.20
N GLY A 14 12.22 -17.81 2.81
CA GLY A 14 12.38 -16.85 3.90
C GLY A 14 11.92 -15.44 3.54
N ARG A 15 11.44 -14.73 4.58
CA ARG A 15 10.87 -13.39 4.44
C ARG A 15 11.92 -12.38 3.95
N LYS A 16 13.12 -12.45 4.53
CA LYS A 16 14.25 -11.56 4.23
C LYS A 16 14.73 -11.68 2.79
N LYS A 17 15.06 -12.89 2.34
CA LYS A 17 15.58 -13.11 0.98
C LYS A 17 14.59 -12.64 -0.08
N THR A 18 13.33 -12.97 0.12
CA THR A 18 12.23 -12.56 -0.77
C THR A 18 12.07 -11.05 -0.83
N LEU A 19 12.15 -10.37 0.32
CA LEU A 19 12.07 -8.91 0.38
C LEU A 19 13.26 -8.25 -0.31
N VAL A 20 14.49 -8.75 -0.13
CA VAL A 20 15.69 -8.22 -0.82
C VAL A 20 15.54 -8.31 -2.34
N VAL A 21 15.08 -9.46 -2.85
CA VAL A 21 14.87 -9.62 -4.31
C VAL A 21 13.79 -8.65 -4.82
N ALA A 22 12.71 -8.48 -4.08
CA ALA A 22 11.65 -7.53 -4.43
C ALA A 22 12.15 -6.07 -4.43
N LEU A 23 12.95 -5.68 -3.42
CA LEU A 23 13.55 -4.33 -3.35
C LEU A 23 14.55 -4.09 -4.50
N MET A 24 15.36 -5.09 -4.83
CA MET A 24 16.28 -4.99 -5.97
C MET A 24 15.52 -4.80 -7.29
N LEU A 25 14.49 -5.62 -7.53
CA LEU A 25 13.67 -5.50 -8.74
C LEU A 25 13.01 -4.11 -8.83
N MET A 26 12.47 -3.59 -7.70
CA MET A 26 11.88 -2.25 -7.65
C MET A 26 12.90 -1.17 -8.00
N GLY A 27 14.06 -1.22 -7.36
CA GLY A 27 15.06 -0.17 -7.50
C GLY A 27 15.71 -0.13 -8.86
N VAL A 28 16.06 -1.31 -9.39
CA VAL A 28 16.60 -1.41 -10.76
C VAL A 28 15.58 -0.90 -11.76
N SER A 29 14.31 -1.34 -11.66
CA SER A 29 13.26 -0.88 -12.56
C SER A 29 13.03 0.63 -12.47
N SER A 30 13.02 1.20 -11.26
CA SER A 30 12.86 2.66 -11.05
C SER A 30 14.03 3.45 -11.64
N THR A 31 15.26 3.01 -11.42
CA THR A 31 16.46 3.64 -11.97
C THR A 31 16.47 3.58 -13.49
N LEU A 32 16.09 2.44 -14.08
CA LEU A 32 16.01 2.28 -15.52
C LEU A 32 14.94 3.19 -16.14
N ILE A 33 13.83 3.48 -15.45
CA ILE A 33 12.85 4.48 -15.92
C ILE A 33 13.53 5.85 -16.02
N GLY A 34 14.35 6.26 -15.05
CA GLY A 34 15.10 7.50 -15.11
C GLY A 34 16.13 7.59 -16.25
N LEU A 35 16.61 6.43 -16.71
CA LEU A 35 17.57 6.34 -17.85
C LEU A 35 16.89 6.15 -19.19
N LEU A 36 15.56 6.02 -19.24
CA LEU A 36 14.83 5.69 -20.47
C LEU A 36 14.99 6.80 -21.51
N PRO A 37 15.34 6.48 -22.77
CA PRO A 37 15.31 7.43 -23.87
C PRO A 37 13.88 7.95 -24.12
N THR A 38 13.79 9.17 -24.65
CA THR A 38 12.49 9.78 -24.98
C THR A 38 11.87 9.17 -26.22
N TYR A 39 10.56 9.39 -26.40
CA TYR A 39 9.85 9.00 -27.62
C TYR A 39 10.50 9.56 -28.90
N GLN A 40 11.04 10.78 -28.83
CA GLN A 40 11.74 11.40 -29.97
C GLN A 40 13.00 10.64 -30.38
N SER A 41 13.64 9.91 -29.45
CA SER A 41 14.88 9.18 -29.73
C SER A 41 14.64 7.76 -30.22
N ILE A 42 13.66 7.04 -29.65
CA ILE A 42 13.44 5.60 -29.92
C ILE A 42 11.99 5.26 -30.33
N GLY A 43 11.14 6.28 -30.56
CA GLY A 43 9.77 6.09 -31.04
C GLY A 43 8.93 5.21 -30.11
N PHE A 44 8.15 4.29 -30.66
CA PHE A 44 7.25 3.39 -29.92
C PHE A 44 7.94 2.46 -28.93
N ALA A 45 9.25 2.27 -29.04
CA ALA A 45 9.99 1.48 -28.03
C ALA A 45 9.98 2.15 -26.66
N ALA A 46 9.93 3.49 -26.55
CA ALA A 46 9.90 4.20 -25.28
C ALA A 46 8.68 3.84 -24.41
N PRO A 47 7.42 3.97 -24.86
CA PRO A 47 6.26 3.57 -24.07
C PRO A 47 6.20 2.07 -23.79
N ILE A 48 6.67 1.21 -24.68
CA ILE A 48 6.74 -0.24 -24.46
C ILE A 48 7.70 -0.55 -23.31
N LEU A 49 8.91 -0.01 -23.34
CA LEU A 49 9.91 -0.19 -22.27
C LEU A 49 9.43 0.39 -20.95
N LEU A 50 8.80 1.57 -20.97
CA LEU A 50 8.21 2.17 -19.76
C LEU A 50 7.14 1.24 -19.15
N THR A 51 6.24 0.71 -19.98
CA THR A 51 5.19 -0.22 -19.54
C THR A 51 5.80 -1.49 -18.97
N PHE A 52 6.82 -2.04 -19.60
CA PHE A 52 7.54 -3.21 -19.10
C PHE A 52 8.20 -2.94 -17.74
N LEU A 53 8.91 -1.82 -17.60
CA LEU A 53 9.53 -1.44 -16.32
C LEU A 53 8.49 -1.19 -15.22
N ARG A 54 7.35 -0.58 -15.54
CA ARG A 54 6.20 -0.44 -14.64
C ARG A 54 5.61 -1.79 -14.22
N PHE A 55 5.55 -2.73 -15.15
CA PHE A 55 5.14 -4.11 -14.84
C PHE A 55 6.12 -4.78 -13.87
N CYS A 56 7.44 -4.62 -14.07
CA CYS A 56 8.46 -5.11 -13.13
C CYS A 56 8.32 -4.49 -11.73
N GLN A 57 8.06 -3.17 -11.65
CA GLN A 57 7.75 -2.49 -10.39
C GLN A 57 6.49 -3.07 -9.73
N GLY A 58 5.44 -3.34 -10.51
CA GLY A 58 4.21 -3.98 -10.01
C GLY A 58 4.45 -5.37 -9.44
N ILE A 59 5.32 -6.18 -10.07
CA ILE A 59 5.75 -7.47 -9.53
C ILE A 59 6.48 -7.28 -8.19
N ALA A 60 7.40 -6.32 -8.11
CA ALA A 60 8.19 -6.03 -6.92
C ALA A 60 7.32 -5.62 -5.71
N ILE A 61 6.33 -4.74 -5.91
CA ILE A 61 5.39 -4.31 -4.87
C ILE A 61 4.68 -5.51 -4.23
N GLY A 62 4.35 -6.53 -5.03
CA GLY A 62 3.72 -7.76 -4.54
C GLY A 62 4.51 -8.50 -3.47
N GLY A 63 5.85 -8.39 -3.50
CA GLY A 63 6.74 -8.98 -2.49
C GLY A 63 7.10 -8.04 -1.34
N GLN A 64 7.20 -6.75 -1.62
CA GLN A 64 7.69 -5.78 -0.64
C GLN A 64 6.76 -5.64 0.56
N TRP A 65 5.47 -5.44 0.33
CA TRP A 65 4.54 -5.20 1.42
C TRP A 65 4.44 -6.39 2.37
N GLY A 66 4.22 -7.60 1.84
CA GLY A 66 4.11 -8.82 2.65
C GLY A 66 5.39 -9.11 3.43
N GLY A 67 6.57 -8.96 2.78
CA GLY A 67 7.86 -9.16 3.42
C GLY A 67 8.15 -8.17 4.53
N ALA A 68 7.97 -6.87 4.28
CA ALA A 68 8.19 -5.81 5.26
C ALA A 68 7.23 -5.93 6.44
N MET A 69 5.94 -6.11 6.16
CA MET A 69 4.88 -6.26 7.16
C MET A 69 5.18 -7.43 8.10
N LEU A 70 5.53 -8.61 7.56
CA LEU A 70 5.80 -9.80 8.36
C LEU A 70 7.09 -9.69 9.17
N LEU A 71 8.18 -9.15 8.59
CA LEU A 71 9.41 -8.90 9.34
C LEU A 71 9.16 -8.06 10.58
N VAL A 72 8.34 -7.03 10.47
CA VAL A 72 8.03 -6.13 11.59
C VAL A 72 7.05 -6.77 12.57
N THR A 73 5.95 -7.36 12.09
CA THR A 73 4.88 -7.87 12.97
C THR A 73 5.26 -9.16 13.67
N GLU A 74 6.02 -10.05 13.03
CA GLU A 74 6.52 -11.30 13.65
C GLU A 74 7.66 -11.04 14.65
N SER A 75 8.41 -9.94 14.48
CA SER A 75 9.48 -9.53 15.42
C SER A 75 8.98 -8.65 16.57
N ALA A 76 7.75 -8.15 16.47
CA ALA A 76 7.17 -7.25 17.46
C ALA A 76 6.70 -7.99 18.73
N PRO A 77 6.73 -7.35 19.90
CA PRO A 77 6.07 -7.86 21.10
C PRO A 77 4.58 -8.07 20.86
N ASN A 78 4.01 -9.14 21.42
CA ASN A 78 2.61 -9.54 21.19
C ASN A 78 1.59 -8.42 21.45
N ASN A 79 1.85 -7.56 22.42
CA ASN A 79 0.95 -6.46 22.82
C ASN A 79 1.21 -5.14 22.09
N LYS A 80 2.11 -5.10 21.07
CA LYS A 80 2.49 -3.89 20.32
C LYS A 80 2.60 -4.12 18.82
N ARG A 81 2.04 -5.21 18.31
CA ARG A 81 2.14 -5.57 16.88
C ARG A 81 1.53 -4.53 15.95
N GLY A 82 0.40 -3.93 16.35
CA GLY A 82 -0.21 -2.84 15.60
C GLY A 82 0.72 -1.64 15.48
N TYR A 83 1.25 -1.18 16.61
CA TYR A 83 2.18 -0.06 16.65
C TYR A 83 3.43 -0.31 15.77
N TYR A 84 4.06 -1.47 15.92
CA TYR A 84 5.23 -1.80 15.10
C TYR A 84 4.84 -2.05 13.63
N GLY A 85 3.71 -2.68 13.35
CA GLY A 85 3.18 -2.86 12.00
C GLY A 85 2.92 -1.53 11.26
N ALA A 86 2.62 -0.46 12.01
CA ALA A 86 2.46 0.88 11.45
C ALA A 86 3.74 1.41 10.79
N TYR A 87 4.94 0.96 11.17
CA TYR A 87 6.18 1.34 10.47
C TYR A 87 6.19 0.86 9.01
N ALA A 88 5.74 -0.37 8.76
CA ALA A 88 5.61 -0.87 7.38
C ALA A 88 4.57 -0.06 6.58
N GLN A 89 3.46 0.30 7.23
CA GLN A 89 2.38 1.06 6.60
C GLN A 89 2.75 2.55 6.39
N ALA A 90 3.57 3.13 7.26
CA ALA A 90 4.05 4.50 7.12
C ALA A 90 4.87 4.73 5.84
N GLY A 91 5.39 3.65 5.24
CA GLY A 91 6.10 3.72 3.96
C GLY A 91 5.28 4.36 2.84
N ALA A 92 3.95 4.16 2.80
CA ALA A 92 3.10 4.74 1.77
C ALA A 92 2.98 6.28 1.89
N PRO A 93 2.49 6.88 2.98
CA PRO A 93 2.41 8.34 3.10
C PRO A 93 3.79 9.01 3.11
N VAL A 94 4.82 8.42 3.72
CA VAL A 94 6.19 8.94 3.69
C VAL A 94 6.73 8.91 2.25
N GLY A 95 6.46 7.86 1.50
CA GLY A 95 6.82 7.77 0.08
C GLY A 95 6.16 8.86 -0.76
N VAL A 96 4.88 9.16 -0.54
CA VAL A 96 4.18 10.29 -1.19
C VAL A 96 4.86 11.62 -0.85
N ILE A 97 5.19 11.85 0.41
CA ILE A 97 5.88 13.08 0.86
C ILE A 97 7.24 13.22 0.16
N LEU A 98 8.08 12.18 0.21
CA LEU A 98 9.41 12.22 -0.39
C LEU A 98 9.37 12.38 -1.91
N ALA A 99 8.44 11.69 -2.59
CA ALA A 99 8.25 11.83 -4.02
C ALA A 99 7.84 13.26 -4.40
N ASN A 100 6.86 13.84 -3.70
CA ASN A 100 6.42 15.21 -3.95
C ASN A 100 7.54 16.22 -3.69
N ILE A 101 8.28 16.09 -2.58
CA ILE A 101 9.43 16.96 -2.28
C ILE A 101 10.46 16.86 -3.40
N ALA A 102 10.81 15.65 -3.85
CA ALA A 102 11.78 15.45 -4.92
C ALA A 102 11.35 16.12 -6.24
N PHE A 103 10.10 15.89 -6.66
CA PHE A 103 9.58 16.48 -7.90
C PHE A 103 9.43 18.00 -7.81
N VAL A 104 8.90 18.53 -6.72
CA VAL A 104 8.75 19.98 -6.50
C VAL A 104 10.12 20.65 -6.46
N SER A 105 11.09 20.08 -5.74
CA SER A 105 12.45 20.64 -5.64
C SER A 105 13.10 20.71 -7.03
N VAL A 106 13.02 19.66 -7.82
CA VAL A 106 13.58 19.67 -9.18
C VAL A 106 12.85 20.67 -10.08
N SER A 107 11.51 20.75 -9.99
CA SER A 107 10.72 21.70 -10.77
C SER A 107 11.04 23.16 -10.43
N LEU A 108 11.34 23.47 -9.17
CA LEU A 108 11.73 24.83 -8.73
C LEU A 108 13.17 25.19 -9.09
N LEU A 109 14.07 24.19 -9.18
CA LEU A 109 15.50 24.38 -9.46
C LEU A 109 15.83 24.35 -10.95
N THR A 110 14.87 23.99 -11.80
CA THR A 110 15.05 23.89 -13.26
C THR A 110 14.02 24.76 -13.98
N SER A 111 14.35 25.24 -15.21
CA SER A 111 13.33 25.82 -16.08
C SER A 111 12.34 24.74 -16.55
N GLU A 112 11.15 25.14 -16.96
CA GLU A 112 10.13 24.21 -17.47
C GLU A 112 10.65 23.38 -18.64
N GLU A 113 11.38 23.98 -19.56
CA GLU A 113 12.02 23.30 -20.68
C GLU A 113 13.07 22.28 -20.22
N SER A 114 13.91 22.64 -19.24
CA SER A 114 14.90 21.72 -18.67
C SER A 114 14.25 20.61 -17.87
N PHE A 115 13.16 20.90 -17.16
CA PHE A 115 12.40 19.87 -16.43
C PHE A 115 11.79 18.84 -17.39
N LEU A 116 11.15 19.29 -18.47
CA LEU A 116 10.53 18.41 -19.46
C LEU A 116 11.54 17.61 -20.28
N SER A 117 12.73 18.17 -20.55
CA SER A 117 13.76 17.47 -21.32
C SER A 117 14.50 16.40 -20.53
N TRP A 118 14.92 16.70 -19.29
CA TRP A 118 15.71 15.78 -18.48
C TRP A 118 15.43 15.81 -16.97
N GLY A 119 14.94 16.94 -16.41
CA GLY A 119 14.80 17.14 -14.98
C GLY A 119 13.91 16.11 -14.28
N TRP A 120 12.84 15.66 -14.94
CA TRP A 120 11.93 14.64 -14.44
C TRP A 120 12.61 13.28 -14.14
N ARG A 121 13.82 13.05 -14.67
CA ARG A 121 14.61 11.83 -14.44
C ARG A 121 15.24 11.80 -13.06
N ILE A 122 15.57 12.96 -12.49
CA ILE A 122 16.31 13.07 -11.22
C ILE A 122 15.63 12.30 -10.09
N PRO A 123 14.31 12.45 -9.83
CA PRO A 123 13.63 11.68 -8.77
C PRO A 123 13.74 10.16 -8.94
N PHE A 124 13.72 9.68 -10.19
CA PHE A 124 13.91 8.25 -10.48
C PHE A 124 15.35 7.78 -10.27
N LEU A 125 16.34 8.59 -10.59
CA LEU A 125 17.75 8.28 -10.37
C LEU A 125 18.12 8.32 -8.88
N ILE A 126 17.54 9.24 -8.11
CA ILE A 126 17.71 9.28 -6.65
C ILE A 126 17.24 7.97 -5.99
N SER A 127 16.26 7.29 -6.57
CA SER A 127 15.79 6.00 -6.05
C SER A 127 16.88 4.93 -6.00
N PHE A 128 17.93 5.04 -6.80
CA PHE A 128 19.10 4.14 -6.73
C PHE A 128 19.83 4.24 -5.37
N VAL A 129 19.97 5.43 -4.83
CA VAL A 129 20.59 5.64 -3.49
C VAL A 129 19.74 4.99 -2.40
N LEU A 130 18.41 5.17 -2.46
CA LEU A 130 17.48 4.54 -1.52
C LEU A 130 17.54 3.01 -1.60
N VAL A 131 17.74 2.46 -2.79
CA VAL A 131 17.93 1.00 -2.99
C VAL A 131 19.19 0.51 -2.31
N ILE A 132 20.32 1.20 -2.49
CA ILE A 132 21.58 0.84 -1.84
C ILE A 132 21.42 0.84 -0.31
N ILE A 133 20.79 1.88 0.25
CA ILE A 133 20.54 1.99 1.69
C ILE A 133 19.64 0.85 2.17
N SER A 134 18.53 0.62 1.47
CA SER A 134 17.59 -0.46 1.79
C SER A 134 18.26 -1.83 1.76
N MET A 135 19.09 -2.08 0.74
CA MET A 135 19.80 -3.32 0.58
C MET A 135 20.86 -3.52 1.69
N TYR A 136 21.59 -2.48 2.06
CA TYR A 136 22.52 -2.52 3.18
C TYR A 136 21.84 -2.90 4.50
N ILE A 137 20.71 -2.27 4.80
CA ILE A 137 19.89 -2.56 5.98
C ILE A 137 19.39 -4.01 5.93
N GLN A 138 18.84 -4.44 4.81
CA GLN A 138 18.28 -5.78 4.63
C GLN A 138 19.34 -6.88 4.72
N LEU A 139 20.54 -6.66 4.23
CA LEU A 139 21.65 -7.64 4.35
C LEU A 139 22.08 -7.83 5.81
N LYS A 140 21.89 -6.82 6.68
CA LYS A 140 22.23 -6.89 8.10
C LYS A 140 21.11 -7.47 8.97
N LEU A 141 19.85 -7.47 8.49
CA LEU A 141 18.74 -8.08 9.22
C LEU A 141 18.83 -9.62 9.13
N GLU A 142 18.28 -10.28 10.14
CA GLU A 142 18.08 -11.74 10.13
C GLU A 142 16.61 -12.07 9.80
N ASP A 143 16.35 -13.32 9.37
CA ASP A 143 14.98 -13.81 9.23
C ASP A 143 14.27 -13.89 10.58
N THR A 144 12.93 -13.84 10.56
CA THR A 144 12.10 -13.82 11.78
C THR A 144 12.28 -15.11 12.59
N LYS A 145 12.14 -15.01 13.92
CA LYS A 145 12.18 -16.18 14.81
C LYS A 145 11.11 -17.20 14.42
N ALA A 146 9.90 -16.74 14.12
CA ALA A 146 8.79 -17.59 13.67
C ALA A 146 9.13 -18.40 12.41
N PHE A 147 9.84 -17.79 11.45
CA PHE A 147 10.29 -18.52 10.26
C PHE A 147 11.42 -19.53 10.58
N LYS A 148 12.40 -19.14 11.40
CA LYS A 148 13.50 -20.02 11.82
C LYS A 148 12.99 -21.25 12.58
N GLU A 149 12.01 -21.07 13.47
CA GLU A 149 11.36 -22.15 14.22
C GLU A 149 10.56 -23.08 13.29
N LEU A 150 9.84 -22.53 12.31
CA LEU A 150 9.14 -23.32 11.30
C LEU A 150 10.13 -24.15 10.44
N GLU A 151 11.25 -23.56 10.04
CA GLU A 151 12.30 -24.25 9.28
C GLU A 151 12.93 -25.38 10.10
N ALA A 152 13.24 -25.13 11.37
CA ALA A 152 13.77 -26.13 12.28
C ALA A 152 12.79 -27.29 12.51
N ALA A 153 11.49 -26.98 12.71
CA ALA A 153 10.45 -28.00 12.85
C ALA A 153 10.30 -28.85 11.58
N LYS A 154 10.36 -28.24 10.40
CA LYS A 154 10.34 -28.97 9.13
C LYS A 154 11.59 -29.86 8.95
N SER A 155 12.76 -29.40 9.34
CA SER A 155 14.02 -30.17 9.22
C SER A 155 14.04 -31.41 10.13
N SER A 156 13.42 -31.31 11.31
CA SER A 156 13.30 -32.45 12.23
C SER A 156 12.26 -33.49 11.78
N GLN A 157 11.28 -33.12 10.97
CA GLN A 157 10.25 -34.02 10.43
C GLN A 157 10.65 -34.71 9.10
N ILE A 158 11.69 -34.22 8.41
CA ILE A 158 12.16 -34.75 7.13
C ILE A 158 12.78 -36.17 7.26
N SER A 159 12.94 -36.71 8.49
CA SER A 159 13.39 -38.09 8.69
C SER A 159 12.38 -39.17 8.31
N GLU A 160 11.10 -38.85 8.06
CA GLU A 160 10.09 -39.92 7.92
C GLU A 160 9.14 -39.89 6.71
N LYS A 161 9.05 -38.84 5.90
CA LYS A 161 8.28 -38.96 4.63
C LYS A 161 8.61 -37.84 3.66
N GLN A 162 8.96 -38.19 2.41
CA GLN A 162 8.89 -37.32 1.22
C GLN A 162 7.39 -36.99 0.95
N GLU A 163 6.83 -36.03 1.69
CA GLU A 163 5.58 -35.42 1.28
C GLU A 163 5.85 -34.39 0.19
N ILE A 164 5.19 -34.56 -0.95
CA ILE A 164 5.12 -33.58 -2.04
C ILE A 164 4.72 -32.27 -1.41
N LYS A 165 5.66 -31.31 -1.34
CA LYS A 165 5.43 -29.98 -0.76
C LYS A 165 4.34 -29.28 -1.57
N SER A 166 3.10 -29.32 -1.11
CA SER A 166 2.02 -28.55 -1.70
C SER A 166 2.37 -27.05 -1.65
N SER A 167 2.18 -26.37 -2.77
CA SER A 167 2.47 -24.92 -2.86
C SER A 167 1.77 -24.14 -1.73
N PRO A 168 2.47 -23.31 -0.92
CA PRO A 168 1.86 -22.53 0.16
C PRO A 168 0.65 -21.71 -0.29
N ILE A 169 0.69 -21.19 -1.52
CA ILE A 169 -0.42 -20.47 -2.13
C ILE A 169 -1.65 -21.36 -2.33
N LEU A 170 -1.46 -22.58 -2.85
CA LEU A 170 -2.57 -23.53 -3.04
C LEU A 170 -3.15 -23.96 -1.70
N VAL A 171 -2.30 -24.13 -0.68
CA VAL A 171 -2.74 -24.40 0.69
C VAL A 171 -3.53 -23.21 1.25
N ALA A 172 -3.04 -21.99 1.08
CA ALA A 172 -3.75 -20.79 1.53
C ALA A 172 -5.11 -20.66 0.86
N LEU A 173 -5.20 -20.83 -0.46
CA LEU A 173 -6.44 -20.74 -1.23
C LEU A 173 -7.43 -21.86 -0.87
N LYS A 174 -6.96 -23.09 -0.60
CA LYS A 174 -7.82 -24.20 -0.23
C LYS A 174 -8.28 -24.12 1.22
N ARG A 175 -7.40 -23.70 2.15
CA ARG A 175 -7.68 -23.72 3.59
C ARG A 175 -8.36 -22.44 4.09
N TYR A 176 -8.07 -21.29 3.46
CA TYR A 176 -8.52 -19.97 3.91
C TYR A 176 -9.20 -19.12 2.83
N PRO A 177 -10.01 -19.66 1.90
CA PRO A 177 -10.59 -18.88 0.80
C PRO A 177 -11.44 -17.72 1.30
N GLN A 178 -12.26 -17.96 2.33
CA GLN A 178 -13.11 -16.94 2.93
C GLN A 178 -12.29 -15.82 3.59
N ARG A 179 -11.21 -16.15 4.33
CA ARG A 179 -10.36 -15.12 4.96
C ARG A 179 -9.65 -14.28 3.93
N ILE A 180 -9.18 -14.87 2.83
CA ILE A 180 -8.53 -14.14 1.73
C ILE A 180 -9.53 -13.18 1.08
N SER A 181 -10.75 -13.64 0.76
CA SER A 181 -11.80 -12.81 0.16
C SER A 181 -12.22 -11.65 1.09
N LEU A 182 -12.39 -11.94 2.38
CA LEU A 182 -12.74 -10.91 3.36
C LEU A 182 -11.58 -9.92 3.60
N ALA A 183 -10.32 -10.38 3.59
CA ALA A 183 -9.16 -9.49 3.65
C ALA A 183 -9.08 -8.59 2.42
N ALA A 184 -9.35 -9.12 1.22
CA ALA A 184 -9.43 -8.34 0.00
C ALA A 184 -10.55 -7.28 0.06
N GLY A 185 -11.74 -7.66 0.52
CA GLY A 185 -12.86 -6.74 0.73
C GLY A 185 -12.53 -5.66 1.78
N ALA A 186 -11.87 -6.03 2.88
CA ALA A 186 -11.42 -5.07 3.90
C ALA A 186 -10.48 -4.01 3.31
N PHE A 187 -9.64 -4.37 2.34
CA PHE A 187 -8.68 -3.45 1.73
C PHE A 187 -9.27 -2.53 0.66
N LEU A 188 -10.48 -2.78 0.19
CA LEU A 188 -11.12 -2.06 -0.91
C LEU A 188 -11.25 -0.55 -0.63
N SER A 189 -11.86 -0.18 0.51
CA SER A 189 -12.04 1.23 0.90
C SER A 189 -10.73 1.98 0.98
N ILE A 190 -9.71 1.35 1.56
CA ILE A 190 -8.39 1.96 1.72
C ILE A 190 -7.81 2.33 0.36
N GLN A 191 -7.84 1.41 -0.60
CA GLN A 191 -7.27 1.61 -1.92
C GLN A 191 -8.07 2.61 -2.75
N VAL A 192 -9.40 2.49 -2.80
CA VAL A 192 -10.27 3.44 -3.50
C VAL A 192 -10.04 4.85 -2.97
N THR A 193 -10.14 5.04 -1.67
CA THR A 193 -10.00 6.36 -1.03
C THR A 193 -8.60 6.93 -1.23
N PHE A 194 -7.55 6.13 -1.06
CA PHE A 194 -6.17 6.60 -1.24
C PHE A 194 -5.93 7.14 -2.65
N TYR A 195 -6.29 6.37 -3.68
CA TYR A 195 -6.05 6.79 -5.06
C TYR A 195 -6.95 7.97 -5.47
N ILE A 196 -8.15 8.08 -4.93
CA ILE A 196 -8.98 9.28 -5.15
C ILE A 196 -8.33 10.50 -4.50
N LEU A 197 -7.87 10.41 -3.25
CA LEU A 197 -7.27 11.54 -2.53
C LEU A 197 -5.89 11.94 -3.07
N VAL A 198 -5.11 11.02 -3.62
CA VAL A 198 -3.74 11.30 -4.06
C VAL A 198 -3.63 11.56 -5.57
N ALA A 199 -4.52 10.97 -6.37
CA ALA A 199 -4.43 11.05 -7.82
C ALA A 199 -5.63 11.77 -8.46
N PHE A 200 -6.87 11.32 -8.19
CA PHE A 200 -8.06 11.88 -8.84
C PHE A 200 -8.31 13.35 -8.44
N ILE A 201 -8.13 13.71 -7.18
CA ILE A 201 -8.31 15.08 -6.68
C ILE A 201 -7.46 16.10 -7.45
N LEU A 202 -6.26 15.73 -7.89
CA LEU A 202 -5.38 16.63 -8.65
C LEU A 202 -6.01 17.00 -10.01
N ALA A 203 -6.59 16.01 -10.69
CA ALA A 203 -7.26 16.25 -11.96
C ALA A 203 -8.58 17.01 -11.77
N TYR A 204 -9.38 16.60 -10.78
CA TYR A 204 -10.69 17.19 -10.47
C TYR A 204 -10.56 18.65 -10.02
N GLY A 205 -9.72 18.92 -9.02
CA GLY A 205 -9.61 20.26 -8.44
C GLY A 205 -9.06 21.30 -9.42
N VAL A 206 -8.08 20.94 -10.26
CA VAL A 206 -7.60 21.85 -11.32
C VAL A 206 -8.69 22.11 -12.38
N ALA A 207 -9.55 21.15 -12.66
CA ALA A 207 -10.60 21.30 -13.68
C ALA A 207 -11.83 22.07 -13.17
N THR A 208 -12.09 22.09 -11.86
CA THR A 208 -13.34 22.65 -11.29
C THR A 208 -13.13 23.89 -10.43
N THR A 209 -11.89 24.23 -10.06
CA THR A 209 -11.58 25.38 -9.22
C THR A 209 -10.43 26.21 -9.79
N ASP A 210 -10.20 27.40 -9.25
CA ASP A 210 -9.06 28.25 -9.61
C ASP A 210 -7.75 27.84 -8.91
N LEU A 211 -7.75 26.73 -8.17
CA LEU A 211 -6.57 26.22 -7.47
C LEU A 211 -5.56 25.64 -8.46
N THR A 212 -4.30 25.94 -8.21
CA THR A 212 -3.23 25.38 -9.00
C THR A 212 -2.97 23.91 -8.63
N ARG A 213 -2.31 23.19 -9.52
CA ARG A 213 -1.83 21.83 -9.22
C ARG A 213 -0.93 21.81 -7.96
N ASN A 214 -0.14 22.85 -7.74
CA ASN A 214 0.75 22.96 -6.58
C ASN A 214 -0.01 23.12 -5.26
N ASP A 215 -1.15 23.83 -5.28
CA ASP A 215 -2.02 23.96 -4.10
C ASP A 215 -2.58 22.60 -3.69
N LEU A 216 -3.07 21.83 -4.65
CA LEU A 216 -3.61 20.50 -4.42
C LEU A 216 -2.53 19.50 -3.96
N LEU A 217 -1.33 19.54 -4.58
CA LEU A 217 -0.19 18.74 -4.13
C LEU A 217 0.23 19.11 -2.70
N THR A 218 0.17 20.40 -2.35
CA THR A 218 0.46 20.87 -0.99
C THR A 218 -0.58 20.36 0.01
N ALA A 219 -1.86 20.35 -0.36
CA ALA A 219 -2.91 19.77 0.48
C ALA A 219 -2.70 18.27 0.72
N VAL A 220 -2.32 17.50 -0.31
CA VAL A 220 -1.97 16.08 -0.21
C VAL A 220 -0.73 15.87 0.66
N LEU A 221 0.28 16.74 0.53
CA LEU A 221 1.50 16.69 1.33
C LEU A 221 1.20 16.88 2.82
N ILE A 222 0.43 17.92 3.16
CA ILE A 222 0.02 18.22 4.54
C ILE A 222 -0.81 17.07 5.11
N GLY A 223 -1.81 16.60 4.36
CA GLY A 223 -2.64 15.49 4.75
C GLY A 223 -1.85 14.20 4.99
N SER A 224 -0.89 13.90 4.11
CA SER A 224 0.01 12.74 4.26
C SER A 224 0.92 12.89 5.49
N ALA A 225 1.43 14.10 5.76
CA ALA A 225 2.24 14.37 6.94
C ALA A 225 1.45 14.18 8.25
N ILE A 226 0.16 14.54 8.26
CA ILE A 226 -0.73 14.33 9.41
C ILE A 226 -1.17 12.85 9.50
N MET A 227 -1.34 12.16 8.38
CA MET A 227 -1.67 10.74 8.35
C MET A 227 -0.61 9.89 9.07
N VAL A 228 0.68 10.20 8.94
CA VAL A 228 1.76 9.42 9.57
C VAL A 228 1.57 9.29 11.09
N PRO A 229 1.57 10.35 11.90
CA PRO A 229 1.39 10.22 13.35
C PRO A 229 0.02 9.65 13.73
N THR A 230 -1.04 9.99 12.99
CA THR A 230 -2.39 9.49 13.31
C THR A 230 -2.50 8.00 13.09
N GLN A 231 -1.91 7.43 12.04
CA GLN A 231 -1.93 5.98 11.85
C GLN A 231 -1.13 5.23 12.93
N PHE A 232 -0.01 5.78 13.45
CA PHE A 232 0.68 5.22 14.61
C PHE A 232 -0.19 5.24 15.86
N TYR A 233 -0.89 6.36 16.10
CA TYR A 233 -1.82 6.49 17.21
C TYR A 233 -2.93 5.43 17.15
N PHE A 234 -3.63 5.31 16.00
CA PHE A 234 -4.71 4.35 15.83
C PHE A 234 -4.22 2.90 15.86
N SER A 235 -3.02 2.63 15.37
CA SER A 235 -2.40 1.31 15.46
C SER A 235 -2.09 0.93 16.90
N ALA A 236 -1.51 1.84 17.69
CA ALA A 236 -1.27 1.62 19.12
C ALA A 236 -2.59 1.47 19.91
N TYR A 237 -3.62 2.25 19.55
CA TYR A 237 -4.96 2.13 20.13
C TYR A 237 -5.54 0.73 19.85
N SER A 238 -5.37 0.22 18.64
CA SER A 238 -5.86 -1.10 18.25
C SER A 238 -5.18 -2.26 18.98
N ASP A 239 -3.95 -2.08 19.47
CA ASP A 239 -3.25 -3.07 20.29
C ASP A 239 -3.93 -3.31 21.64
N ARG A 240 -4.68 -2.32 22.15
CA ARG A 240 -5.35 -2.38 23.45
C ARG A 240 -6.84 -2.69 23.35
N HIS A 241 -7.50 -2.19 22.30
CA HIS A 241 -8.96 -2.21 22.19
C HIS A 241 -9.48 -3.13 21.06
N GLY A 242 -8.59 -3.74 20.31
CA GLY A 242 -8.93 -4.62 19.19
C GLY A 242 -8.78 -3.96 17.81
N ARG A 243 -8.60 -4.81 16.80
CA ARG A 243 -8.35 -4.38 15.40
C ARG A 243 -9.64 -3.96 14.70
N LYS A 244 -10.69 -4.78 14.87
CA LYS A 244 -11.96 -4.60 14.15
C LYS A 244 -12.63 -3.27 14.45
N GLY A 245 -12.74 -2.90 15.72
CA GLY A 245 -13.48 -1.71 16.14
C GLY A 245 -12.96 -0.44 15.48
N ILE A 246 -11.65 -0.20 15.54
CA ILE A 246 -11.03 0.98 14.94
C ILE A 246 -11.10 0.97 13.41
N PHE A 247 -10.93 -0.21 12.79
CA PHE A 247 -11.04 -0.36 11.35
C PHE A 247 -12.45 -0.05 10.86
N MET A 248 -13.47 -0.60 11.52
CA MET A 248 -14.88 -0.35 11.19
C MET A 248 -15.26 1.12 11.38
N ALA A 249 -14.80 1.75 12.46
CA ALA A 249 -15.00 3.18 12.68
C ALA A 249 -14.37 4.02 11.56
N GLY A 250 -13.14 3.67 11.14
CA GLY A 250 -12.49 4.30 10.00
C GLY A 250 -13.29 4.17 8.70
N ALA A 251 -13.84 2.98 8.42
CA ALA A 251 -14.65 2.75 7.23
C ALA A 251 -15.96 3.57 7.24
N VAL A 252 -16.65 3.63 8.38
CA VAL A 252 -17.86 4.47 8.52
C VAL A 252 -17.53 5.94 8.35
N LEU A 253 -16.48 6.44 9.01
CA LEU A 253 -16.08 7.84 8.90
C LEU A 253 -15.61 8.19 7.49
N THR A 254 -14.92 7.31 6.78
CA THR A 254 -14.54 7.49 5.38
C THR A 254 -15.77 7.57 4.48
N ALA A 255 -16.77 6.70 4.68
CA ALA A 255 -18.01 6.73 3.94
C ALA A 255 -18.77 8.06 4.13
N LEU A 256 -18.89 8.52 5.37
CA LEU A 256 -19.56 9.81 5.66
C LEU A 256 -18.75 11.01 5.14
N TRP A 257 -17.42 10.98 5.30
CA TRP A 257 -16.54 12.06 4.87
C TRP A 257 -16.50 12.22 3.35
N SER A 258 -16.74 11.15 2.58
CA SER A 258 -16.76 11.23 1.13
C SER A 258 -17.80 12.24 0.59
N PHE A 259 -18.91 12.44 1.30
CA PHE A 259 -19.94 13.41 0.94
C PHE A 259 -19.59 14.85 1.35
N ALA A 260 -18.67 15.04 2.30
CA ALA A 260 -18.16 16.37 2.67
C ALA A 260 -16.92 16.76 1.85
N LEU A 261 -16.17 15.78 1.35
CA LEU A 261 -14.88 15.97 0.67
C LEU A 261 -15.00 16.89 -0.55
N PHE A 262 -15.88 16.55 -1.49
CA PHE A 262 -15.98 17.29 -2.75
C PHE A 262 -16.57 18.69 -2.58
N PRO A 263 -17.63 18.94 -1.78
CA PRO A 263 -18.05 20.29 -1.44
C PRO A 263 -16.94 21.17 -0.82
N LEU A 264 -16.05 20.58 -0.02
CA LEU A 264 -14.89 21.29 0.52
C LEU A 264 -13.89 21.66 -0.59
N ILE A 265 -13.69 20.79 -1.58
CA ILE A 265 -12.82 21.05 -2.74
C ILE A 265 -13.46 22.11 -3.65
N ASP A 266 -14.73 21.98 -3.96
CA ASP A 266 -15.50 22.89 -4.85
C ASP A 266 -15.59 24.31 -4.31
N SER A 267 -15.37 24.50 -3.01
CA SER A 267 -15.28 25.83 -2.41
C SER A 267 -14.16 26.69 -3.00
N GLY A 268 -13.15 26.09 -3.66
CA GLY A 268 -11.96 26.77 -4.14
C GLY A 268 -11.09 27.38 -3.03
N ASN A 269 -11.45 27.19 -1.77
CA ASN A 269 -10.69 27.69 -0.64
C ASN A 269 -9.60 26.70 -0.24
N PHE A 270 -8.35 27.13 -0.34
CA PHE A 270 -7.17 26.29 -0.06
C PHE A 270 -7.23 25.62 1.32
N TYR A 271 -7.66 26.32 2.36
CA TYR A 271 -7.73 25.76 3.71
C TYR A 271 -8.83 24.69 3.86
N LEU A 272 -9.96 24.87 3.17
CA LEU A 272 -11.03 23.87 3.16
C LEU A 272 -10.63 22.63 2.36
N VAL A 273 -9.86 22.80 1.30
CA VAL A 273 -9.28 21.69 0.55
C VAL A 273 -8.29 20.89 1.41
N ILE A 274 -7.41 21.58 2.15
CA ILE A 274 -6.51 20.91 3.12
C ILE A 274 -7.35 20.13 4.14
N LEU A 275 -8.41 20.71 4.68
CA LEU A 275 -9.28 20.03 5.64
C LEU A 275 -9.93 18.78 5.02
N GLY A 276 -10.46 18.89 3.81
CA GLY A 276 -11.10 17.79 3.07
C GLY A 276 -10.15 16.61 2.85
N VAL A 277 -8.98 16.89 2.29
CA VAL A 277 -7.94 15.89 2.01
C VAL A 277 -7.38 15.29 3.30
N THR A 278 -7.05 16.11 4.28
CA THR A 278 -6.49 15.66 5.56
C THR A 278 -7.48 14.79 6.32
N GLY A 279 -8.76 15.20 6.41
CA GLY A 279 -9.80 14.40 7.06
C GLY A 279 -9.95 13.02 6.42
N GLY A 280 -9.99 12.96 5.08
CA GLY A 280 -10.02 11.70 4.35
C GLY A 280 -8.81 10.81 4.63
N LEU A 281 -7.60 11.36 4.64
CA LEU A 281 -6.36 10.62 4.94
C LEU A 281 -6.27 10.17 6.40
N VAL A 282 -6.79 10.95 7.35
CA VAL A 282 -6.86 10.57 8.77
C VAL A 282 -7.77 9.37 8.97
N PHE A 283 -9.00 9.40 8.41
CA PHE A 283 -9.93 8.28 8.50
C PHE A 283 -9.43 7.03 7.77
N LEU A 284 -8.76 7.22 6.64
CA LEU A 284 -8.03 6.14 5.98
C LEU A 284 -6.93 5.57 6.89
N GLY A 285 -6.19 6.42 7.61
CA GLY A 285 -5.16 6.02 8.57
C GLY A 285 -5.70 5.15 9.71
N MET A 286 -6.97 5.32 10.12
CA MET A 286 -7.64 4.46 11.10
C MET A 286 -7.75 3.00 10.63
N MET A 287 -7.93 2.79 9.33
CA MET A 287 -7.99 1.46 8.72
C MET A 287 -6.61 0.94 8.37
N TYR A 288 -5.81 1.78 7.71
CA TYR A 288 -4.52 1.38 7.14
C TYR A 288 -3.46 1.08 8.20
N GLY A 289 -3.41 1.85 9.29
CA GLY A 289 -2.43 1.64 10.36
C GLY A 289 -2.49 0.24 10.98
N PRO A 290 -3.63 -0.19 11.53
CA PRO A 290 -3.78 -1.52 12.16
C PRO A 290 -3.74 -2.69 11.18
N GLN A 291 -3.93 -2.45 9.89
CA GLN A 291 -4.10 -3.49 8.86
C GLN A 291 -2.94 -4.48 8.80
N ALA A 292 -1.68 -4.01 8.95
CA ALA A 292 -0.52 -4.88 8.88
C ALA A 292 -0.57 -6.00 9.93
N ALA A 293 -0.81 -5.65 11.18
CA ALA A 293 -0.98 -6.63 12.26
C ALA A 293 -2.24 -7.47 12.06
N PHE A 294 -3.35 -6.84 11.69
CA PHE A 294 -4.62 -7.54 11.46
C PHE A 294 -4.47 -8.64 10.42
N PHE A 295 -3.87 -8.35 9.27
CA PHE A 295 -3.69 -9.32 8.19
C PHE A 295 -2.68 -10.41 8.55
N ALA A 296 -1.59 -10.07 9.27
CA ALA A 296 -0.64 -11.08 9.76
C ALA A 296 -1.30 -12.08 10.73
N GLU A 297 -2.20 -11.60 11.57
CA GLU A 297 -2.90 -12.38 12.60
C GLU A 297 -4.01 -13.30 12.05
N LEU A 298 -4.47 -13.08 10.78
CA LEU A 298 -5.53 -13.89 10.15
C LEU A 298 -5.08 -15.28 9.70
N PHE A 299 -3.77 -15.49 9.48
CA PHE A 299 -3.25 -16.69 8.83
C PHE A 299 -2.21 -17.40 9.71
N SER A 300 -2.17 -18.75 9.60
CA SER A 300 -1.13 -19.55 10.25
C SER A 300 0.25 -19.27 9.64
N THR A 301 1.31 -19.47 10.42
CA THR A 301 2.71 -19.17 10.05
C THR A 301 3.13 -19.80 8.73
N GLU A 302 2.63 -21.00 8.40
CA GLU A 302 2.95 -21.75 7.18
C GLU A 302 2.52 -21.05 5.88
N VAL A 303 1.41 -20.31 5.91
CA VAL A 303 0.80 -19.68 4.73
C VAL A 303 0.54 -18.18 4.94
N ARG A 304 1.12 -17.61 5.98
CA ARG A 304 0.87 -16.21 6.38
C ARG A 304 1.27 -15.23 5.30
N TYR A 305 2.45 -15.41 4.71
CA TYR A 305 2.89 -14.54 3.62
C TYR A 305 1.96 -14.66 2.41
N SER A 306 1.70 -15.88 1.97
CA SER A 306 0.81 -16.14 0.82
C SER A 306 -0.60 -15.60 1.05
N GLY A 307 -1.20 -15.90 2.21
CA GLY A 307 -2.57 -15.50 2.53
C GLY A 307 -2.75 -13.99 2.66
N ALA A 308 -1.86 -13.33 3.44
CA ALA A 308 -1.91 -11.89 3.64
C ALA A 308 -1.63 -11.13 2.33
N SER A 309 -0.62 -11.57 1.56
CA SER A 309 -0.29 -10.95 0.27
C SER A 309 -1.41 -11.12 -0.76
N LEU A 310 -2.05 -12.29 -0.84
CA LEU A 310 -3.19 -12.51 -1.75
C LEU A 310 -4.36 -11.59 -1.40
N GLY A 311 -4.77 -11.53 -0.13
CA GLY A 311 -5.83 -10.63 0.32
C GLY A 311 -5.52 -9.16 0.00
N TYR A 312 -4.30 -8.72 0.30
CA TYR A 312 -3.84 -7.37 -0.01
C TYR A 312 -3.86 -7.08 -1.53
N GLN A 313 -3.28 -7.95 -2.35
CA GLN A 313 -3.15 -7.73 -3.80
C GLN A 313 -4.49 -7.78 -4.53
N ILE A 314 -5.38 -8.71 -4.15
CA ILE A 314 -6.73 -8.75 -4.74
C ILE A 314 -7.49 -7.46 -4.41
N GLY A 315 -7.46 -7.01 -3.15
CA GLY A 315 -8.06 -5.74 -2.76
C GLY A 315 -7.43 -4.53 -3.45
N ALA A 316 -6.09 -4.54 -3.64
CA ALA A 316 -5.39 -3.49 -4.37
C ALA A 316 -5.77 -3.42 -5.86
N ILE A 317 -5.94 -4.56 -6.51
CA ILE A 317 -6.38 -4.61 -7.92
C ILE A 317 -7.81 -4.08 -8.04
N LEU A 318 -8.72 -4.60 -7.23
CA LEU A 318 -10.13 -4.22 -7.29
C LEU A 318 -10.39 -2.78 -6.87
N GLY A 319 -9.68 -2.29 -5.84
CA GLY A 319 -9.86 -0.95 -5.30
C GLY A 319 -8.96 0.10 -5.94
N GLY A 320 -7.68 -0.20 -6.13
CA GLY A 320 -6.68 0.80 -6.52
C GLY A 320 -6.51 1.00 -8.01
N SER A 321 -6.44 -0.11 -8.79
CA SER A 321 -6.09 -0.01 -10.21
C SER A 321 -7.12 0.75 -11.04
N PHE A 322 -8.38 0.61 -10.71
CA PHE A 322 -9.49 1.20 -11.48
C PHE A 322 -10.09 2.46 -10.82
N ALA A 323 -9.75 2.77 -9.57
CA ALA A 323 -10.39 3.84 -8.82
C ALA A 323 -10.31 5.22 -9.51
N PRO A 324 -9.15 5.71 -10.00
CA PRO A 324 -9.11 6.99 -10.69
C PRO A 324 -9.90 7.00 -11.99
N THR A 325 -9.87 5.89 -12.75
CA THR A 325 -10.62 5.76 -14.00
C THR A 325 -12.12 5.74 -13.75
N ILE A 326 -12.58 4.94 -12.77
CA ILE A 326 -13.99 4.89 -12.38
C ILE A 326 -14.44 6.26 -11.87
N ALA A 327 -13.67 6.91 -11.02
CA ALA A 327 -13.98 8.23 -10.51
C ALA A 327 -14.10 9.27 -11.64
N THR A 328 -13.16 9.25 -12.61
CA THR A 328 -13.22 10.13 -13.78
C THR A 328 -14.46 9.86 -14.62
N LEU A 329 -14.77 8.59 -14.90
CA LEU A 329 -15.97 8.21 -15.66
C LEU A 329 -17.27 8.64 -14.95
N LEU A 330 -17.36 8.43 -13.64
CA LEU A 330 -18.54 8.84 -12.85
C LEU A 330 -18.71 10.35 -12.86
N TRP A 331 -17.63 11.11 -12.65
CA TRP A 331 -17.64 12.55 -12.67
C TRP A 331 -18.00 13.12 -14.05
N THR A 332 -17.36 12.63 -15.13
CA THR A 332 -17.58 13.17 -16.48
C THR A 332 -18.89 12.73 -17.12
N SER A 333 -19.44 11.56 -16.76
CA SER A 333 -20.69 11.04 -17.33
C SER A 333 -21.94 11.41 -16.55
N TYR A 334 -21.77 11.70 -15.24
CA TYR A 334 -22.89 12.00 -14.35
C TYR A 334 -22.61 13.26 -13.52
N ASP A 335 -22.03 13.08 -12.31
CA ASP A 335 -21.72 14.15 -11.36
C ASP A 335 -20.71 13.65 -10.32
N ILE A 336 -20.02 14.59 -9.65
CA ILE A 336 -19.07 14.31 -8.59
C ILE A 336 -19.71 13.60 -7.39
N PHE A 337 -21.00 13.79 -7.15
CA PHE A 337 -21.75 13.06 -6.12
C PHE A 337 -21.60 11.54 -6.25
N TRP A 338 -21.56 11.01 -7.47
CA TRP A 338 -21.40 9.57 -7.71
C TRP A 338 -20.02 9.05 -7.33
N VAL A 339 -19.01 9.92 -7.33
CA VAL A 339 -17.68 9.56 -6.79
C VAL A 339 -17.74 9.41 -5.26
N SER A 340 -18.49 10.28 -4.57
CA SER A 340 -18.76 10.11 -3.13
C SER A 340 -19.49 8.79 -2.84
N VAL A 341 -20.50 8.46 -3.64
CA VAL A 341 -21.23 7.19 -3.54
C VAL A 341 -20.29 6.00 -3.78
N TYR A 342 -19.39 6.09 -4.75
CA TYR A 342 -18.41 5.03 -5.03
C TYR A 342 -17.48 4.79 -3.82
N ILE A 343 -16.95 5.85 -3.19
CA ILE A 343 -16.15 5.73 -1.95
C ILE A 343 -17.00 5.11 -0.83
N ALA A 344 -18.24 5.55 -0.67
CA ALA A 344 -19.14 5.05 0.37
C ALA A 344 -19.47 3.56 0.17
N LEU A 345 -19.72 3.12 -1.06
CA LEU A 345 -19.95 1.70 -1.39
C LEU A 345 -18.71 0.83 -1.14
N ALA A 346 -17.52 1.32 -1.52
CA ALA A 346 -16.26 0.64 -1.21
C ALA A 346 -16.05 0.53 0.31
N SER A 347 -16.40 1.59 1.05
CA SER A 347 -16.31 1.62 2.51
C SER A 347 -17.32 0.68 3.18
N ALA A 348 -18.53 0.59 2.65
CA ALA A 348 -19.54 -0.38 3.10
C ALA A 348 -19.09 -1.83 2.85
N ALA A 349 -18.50 -2.10 1.69
CA ALA A 349 -17.94 -3.43 1.39
C ALA A 349 -16.80 -3.79 2.36
N SER A 350 -15.91 -2.84 2.68
CA SER A 350 -14.85 -3.05 3.68
C SER A 350 -15.41 -3.25 5.09
N LEU A 351 -16.41 -2.46 5.48
CA LEU A 351 -17.10 -2.58 6.77
C LEU A 351 -17.73 -3.99 6.93
N ILE A 352 -18.46 -4.45 5.92
CA ILE A 352 -19.09 -5.78 5.89
C ILE A 352 -18.00 -6.87 5.97
N SER A 353 -16.94 -6.73 5.20
CA SER A 353 -15.84 -7.70 5.19
C SER A 353 -15.18 -7.84 6.57
N VAL A 354 -14.88 -6.71 7.22
CA VAL A 354 -14.28 -6.70 8.56
C VAL A 354 -15.27 -7.19 9.61
N TYR A 355 -16.55 -6.92 9.47
CA TYR A 355 -17.59 -7.44 10.37
C TYR A 355 -17.57 -8.98 10.42
N PHE A 356 -17.42 -9.65 9.29
CA PHE A 356 -17.35 -11.12 9.22
C PHE A 356 -15.96 -11.70 9.57
N LEU A 357 -14.90 -10.90 9.60
CA LEU A 357 -13.60 -11.34 10.09
C LEU A 357 -13.63 -11.52 11.62
N THR A 358 -12.79 -12.40 12.14
CA THR A 358 -12.60 -12.59 13.57
C THR A 358 -11.72 -11.49 14.15
N GLU A 359 -11.95 -11.10 15.41
CA GLU A 359 -11.02 -10.23 16.13
C GLU A 359 -9.71 -10.96 16.43
N THR A 360 -8.57 -10.30 16.22
CA THR A 360 -7.27 -10.98 16.18
C THR A 360 -6.23 -10.45 17.18
N TYR A 361 -6.45 -9.32 17.83
CA TYR A 361 -5.42 -8.63 18.62
C TYR A 361 -4.83 -9.44 19.81
N LYS A 362 -5.48 -10.54 20.21
CA LYS A 362 -4.99 -11.47 21.23
C LYS A 362 -4.40 -12.75 20.65
N THR A 363 -4.34 -12.88 19.30
CA THR A 363 -3.81 -14.07 18.65
C THR A 363 -2.31 -14.20 18.88
N ASP A 364 -1.86 -15.38 19.31
CA ASP A 364 -0.43 -15.67 19.38
C ASP A 364 0.07 -16.12 18.01
N LEU A 365 1.03 -15.37 17.44
CA LEU A 365 1.60 -15.67 16.13
C LEU A 365 2.60 -16.85 16.14
N ASN A 366 3.00 -17.30 17.33
CA ASN A 366 3.95 -18.41 17.52
C ASN A 366 3.25 -19.77 17.69
N LYS A 367 1.93 -19.81 17.59
CA LYS A 367 1.13 -21.03 17.66
C LYS A 367 0.63 -21.49 16.30
#